data_40e960eff5e881891c834f65473435e5
#
_entry.id   40e960eff5e881891c834f65473435e5
#
_cell.length_a   1.000
_cell.length_b   1.000
_cell.length_c   1.000
_cell.angle_alpha   90.00
_cell.angle_beta   90.00
_cell.angle_gamma   90.00
#
_symmetry.space_group_name_H-M   'P 1'
#
loop_
_entity.id
_entity.type
_entity.pdbx_description
1 polymer ?
#
loop_
_entity_poly.entity_id
_entity_poly.type
_entity_poly.pdbx_seq_one_letter_code
_entity_poly.pdbx_strand_id
1 'polypeptide(L)'
;MGLYRRTRPASEVSTRFRRLAVLFGATGFVLLAISGWSAWRAYEDIERVTFGDAVEAAENLATISAAEVEQLRAAEDAAEQAARIAEQLELEQDVLAELERRRDQFDLGPDAVEFPFVSSPDLPDDMFTSYLLVGVEGGVRADAIILVLMPQDGSTPLMVSLPRDLYLPNPCTQRYTRINAGLGGCKGYASGPELLSLMVGDYTGIHVDHFARVDFNGFEKVVDALGGVEICVDYAVRDAKSFLDLPAGCSRADGFQALAWVRSRRTQELVDGAWRTIPGVSDFTRQRKQQDMLFKIVGKLNSFASFASFSEVARSLSDTVALDERFSFGDAVSLAWNWRGVRSTDVLRINITTRDYVTKGGAYVLLPTASFNERLALYYPTAAR
;
A
#
# COMPACT_ATOMS: atom_id res chain seq x y z
N MET A 1 9.36 72.68 -39.52
CA MET A 1 8.58 72.26 -38.34
C MET A 1 9.08 70.85 -37.94
N GLY A 2 10.09 70.76 -37.05
CA GLY A 2 10.73 69.53 -36.66
C GLY A 2 10.13 69.04 -35.36
N LEU A 3 9.55 67.87 -35.40
CA LEU A 3 9.08 67.13 -34.21
C LEU A 3 10.25 66.52 -33.46
N TYR A 4 10.64 67.06 -32.35
CA TYR A 4 11.63 66.57 -31.42
C TYR A 4 11.06 65.35 -30.65
N ARG A 5 11.37 64.12 -31.07
CA ARG A 5 11.08 62.93 -30.25
C ARG A 5 12.07 62.87 -29.10
N ARG A 6 11.63 63.20 -27.88
CA ARG A 6 12.41 62.92 -26.69
C ARG A 6 12.53 61.39 -26.49
N THR A 7 13.70 60.87 -26.80
CA THR A 7 14.08 59.50 -26.41
C THR A 7 14.40 59.52 -24.90
N ARG A 8 13.68 58.72 -24.11
CA ARG A 8 14.02 58.53 -22.72
C ARG A 8 15.41 57.86 -22.57
N PRO A 9 16.26 58.27 -21.63
CA PRO A 9 17.57 57.69 -21.47
C PRO A 9 17.49 56.22 -21.09
N ALA A 10 18.27 55.36 -21.76
CA ALA A 10 18.29 53.92 -21.60
C ALA A 10 18.59 53.42 -20.16
N SER A 11 19.19 54.29 -19.33
CA SER A 11 19.48 54.05 -17.92
C SER A 11 18.24 53.94 -17.00
N GLU A 12 17.17 54.70 -17.27
CA GLU A 12 15.93 54.66 -16.47
C GLU A 12 15.08 53.43 -16.76
N VAL A 13 15.12 52.90 -17.98
CA VAL A 13 14.43 51.65 -18.35
C VAL A 13 15.07 50.44 -17.65
N SER A 14 16.40 50.42 -17.59
CA SER A 14 17.15 49.31 -17.00
C SER A 14 16.96 49.23 -15.46
N THR A 15 16.86 50.37 -14.77
CA THR A 15 16.62 50.42 -13.31
C THR A 15 15.22 50.00 -12.91
N ARG A 16 14.22 50.37 -13.73
CA ARG A 16 12.82 49.92 -13.50
C ARG A 16 12.67 48.43 -13.76
N PHE A 17 13.30 47.89 -14.80
CA PHE A 17 13.29 46.46 -15.08
C PHE A 17 14.00 45.66 -13.97
N ARG A 18 15.15 46.11 -13.48
CA ARG A 18 15.84 45.50 -12.34
C ARG A 18 15.00 45.53 -11.07
N ARG A 19 14.34 46.62 -10.75
CA ARG A 19 13.45 46.73 -9.57
C ARG A 19 12.22 45.81 -9.68
N LEU A 20 11.61 45.71 -10.88
CA LEU A 20 10.53 44.75 -11.15
C LEU A 20 11.00 43.29 -11.03
N ALA A 21 12.15 42.96 -11.59
CA ALA A 21 12.70 41.62 -11.50
C ALA A 21 13.05 41.22 -10.04
N VAL A 22 13.57 42.14 -9.23
CA VAL A 22 13.82 41.92 -7.79
C VAL A 22 12.51 41.79 -7.03
N LEU A 23 11.49 42.60 -7.33
CA LEU A 23 10.17 42.45 -6.69
C LEU A 23 9.47 41.15 -7.08
N PHE A 24 9.51 40.75 -8.33
CA PHE A 24 8.96 39.46 -8.77
C PHE A 24 9.76 38.27 -8.20
N GLY A 25 11.09 38.37 -8.09
CA GLY A 25 11.93 37.37 -7.44
C GLY A 25 11.65 37.27 -5.96
N ALA A 26 11.52 38.40 -5.24
CA ALA A 26 11.22 38.42 -3.82
C ALA A 26 9.81 37.91 -3.50
N THR A 27 8.79 38.31 -4.29
CA THR A 27 7.43 37.77 -4.14
C THR A 27 7.35 36.27 -4.47
N GLY A 28 8.04 35.83 -5.51
CA GLY A 28 8.15 34.41 -5.85
C GLY A 28 8.81 33.61 -4.72
N PHE A 29 9.90 34.12 -4.14
CA PHE A 29 10.58 33.48 -3.02
C PHE A 29 9.70 33.43 -1.76
N VAL A 30 8.97 34.50 -1.43
CA VAL A 30 8.05 34.52 -0.28
C VAL A 30 6.89 33.56 -0.50
N LEU A 31 6.33 33.48 -1.69
CA LEU A 31 5.27 32.51 -2.01
C LEU A 31 5.78 31.05 -1.92
N LEU A 32 6.98 30.78 -2.40
CA LEU A 32 7.60 29.46 -2.27
C LEU A 32 7.88 29.10 -0.79
N ALA A 33 8.37 30.08 0.00
CA ALA A 33 8.61 29.87 1.42
C ALA A 33 7.31 29.62 2.20
N ILE A 34 6.24 30.39 1.93
CA ILE A 34 4.91 30.19 2.55
C ILE A 34 4.33 28.84 2.14
N SER A 35 4.42 28.48 0.86
CA SER A 35 3.90 27.20 0.36
C SER A 35 4.70 26.02 0.94
N GLY A 36 6.02 26.13 1.02
CA GLY A 36 6.88 25.12 1.64
C GLY A 36 6.59 24.96 3.14
N TRP A 37 6.41 26.08 3.85
CA TRP A 37 6.05 26.06 5.26
C TRP A 37 4.65 25.48 5.52
N SER A 38 3.67 25.80 4.67
CA SER A 38 2.32 25.22 4.78
C SER A 38 2.29 23.72 4.47
N ALA A 39 3.09 23.27 3.52
CA ALA A 39 3.25 21.86 3.21
C ALA A 39 3.95 21.11 4.35
N TRP A 40 5.01 21.70 4.92
CA TRP A 40 5.70 21.12 6.08
C TRP A 40 4.77 21.02 7.29
N ARG A 41 3.97 22.06 7.61
CA ARG A 41 2.99 22.00 8.69
C ARG A 41 1.93 20.93 8.45
N ALA A 42 1.35 20.87 7.24
CA ALA A 42 0.37 19.84 6.91
C ALA A 42 0.94 18.42 7.03
N TYR A 43 2.23 18.25 6.74
CA TYR A 43 2.93 16.99 6.93
C TYR A 43 3.12 16.63 8.43
N GLU A 44 3.44 17.62 9.27
CA GLU A 44 3.58 17.43 10.72
C GLU A 44 2.26 17.03 11.41
N ASP A 45 1.11 17.44 10.83
CA ASP A 45 -0.22 17.09 11.34
C ASP A 45 -0.63 15.63 11.01
N ILE A 46 0.13 14.89 10.19
CA ILE A 46 -0.15 13.48 9.87
C ILE A 46 0.09 12.60 11.10
N GLU A 47 -0.85 11.68 11.37
CA GLU A 47 -0.73 10.69 12.45
C GLU A 47 0.59 9.93 12.37
N ARG A 48 1.28 9.79 13.50
CA ARG A 48 2.50 8.99 13.62
C ARG A 48 2.20 7.69 14.34
N VAL A 49 2.71 6.59 13.80
CA VAL A 49 2.66 5.29 14.45
C VAL A 49 4.05 4.93 14.97
N THR A 50 4.08 4.30 16.13
CA THR A 50 5.32 3.77 16.67
C THR A 50 5.82 2.66 15.75
N PHE A 51 6.98 2.90 15.19
CA PHE A 51 7.69 1.99 14.32
C PHE A 51 9.15 1.99 14.73
N GLY A 52 9.42 1.24 15.82
CA GLY A 52 10.75 1.09 16.39
C GLY A 52 11.69 0.29 15.50
N ASP A 53 12.86 0.02 16.02
CA ASP A 53 13.81 -0.87 15.38
C ASP A 53 13.26 -2.31 15.40
N ALA A 54 13.20 -2.97 14.25
CA ALA A 54 12.75 -4.35 14.13
C ALA A 54 13.60 -5.30 15.01
N VAL A 55 14.88 -4.98 15.21
CA VAL A 55 15.77 -5.74 16.10
C VAL A 55 15.30 -5.62 17.55
N GLU A 56 14.96 -4.40 18.03
CA GLU A 56 14.44 -4.19 19.38
C GLU A 56 13.09 -4.91 19.59
N ALA A 57 12.20 -4.85 18.59
CA ALA A 57 10.93 -5.57 18.64
C ALA A 57 11.14 -7.10 18.68
N ALA A 58 12.09 -7.63 17.91
CA ALA A 58 12.43 -9.04 17.92
C ALA A 58 13.06 -9.48 19.26
N GLU A 59 13.92 -8.68 19.85
CA GLU A 59 14.49 -8.93 21.18
C GLU A 59 13.40 -8.93 22.26
N ASN A 60 12.46 -7.96 22.22
CA ASN A 60 11.31 -7.93 23.13
C ASN A 60 10.44 -9.18 22.99
N LEU A 61 10.14 -9.61 21.76
CA LEU A 61 9.38 -10.84 21.48
C LEU A 61 10.08 -12.09 22.02
N ALA A 62 11.41 -12.14 21.99
CA ALA A 62 12.19 -13.25 22.53
C ALA A 62 12.08 -13.39 24.06
N THR A 63 11.62 -12.35 24.77
CA THR A 63 11.43 -12.35 26.23
C THR A 63 10.06 -12.83 26.69
N ILE A 64 9.11 -13.09 25.78
CA ILE A 64 7.74 -13.51 26.09
C ILE A 64 7.75 -14.82 26.85
N SER A 65 7.08 -14.87 28.00
CA SER A 65 6.91 -16.11 28.76
C SER A 65 5.91 -17.07 28.09
N ALA A 66 6.07 -18.37 28.34
CA ALA A 66 5.14 -19.38 27.80
C ALA A 66 3.68 -19.17 28.23
N ALA A 67 3.45 -18.62 29.43
CA ALA A 67 2.10 -18.31 29.91
C ALA A 67 1.46 -17.13 29.14
N GLU A 68 2.25 -16.11 28.84
CA GLU A 68 1.82 -14.96 28.03
C GLU A 68 1.54 -15.37 26.58
N VAL A 69 2.41 -16.21 26.00
CA VAL A 69 2.18 -16.78 24.66
C VAL A 69 0.83 -17.53 24.63
N GLU A 70 0.48 -18.29 25.66
CA GLU A 70 -0.79 -19.02 25.70
C GLU A 70 -2.01 -18.07 25.79
N GLN A 71 -1.90 -16.98 26.56
CA GLN A 71 -2.95 -15.95 26.61
C GLN A 71 -3.11 -15.24 25.25
N LEU A 72 -2.00 -14.91 24.59
CA LEU A 72 -2.02 -14.28 23.27
C LEU A 72 -2.62 -15.21 22.21
N ARG A 73 -2.32 -16.51 22.29
CA ARG A 73 -2.94 -17.54 21.44
C ARG A 73 -4.44 -17.61 21.64
N ALA A 74 -4.91 -17.63 22.87
CA ALA A 74 -6.34 -17.66 23.16
C ALA A 74 -7.07 -16.41 22.64
N ALA A 75 -6.45 -15.23 22.74
CA ALA A 75 -7.00 -14.00 22.22
C ALA A 75 -7.03 -14.00 20.67
N GLU A 76 -6.00 -14.53 20.02
CA GLU A 76 -5.93 -14.67 18.57
C GLU A 76 -6.98 -15.67 18.07
N ASP A 77 -7.13 -16.84 18.71
CA ASP A 77 -8.14 -17.84 18.36
C ASP A 77 -9.56 -17.25 18.44
N ALA A 78 -9.86 -16.46 19.49
CA ALA A 78 -11.14 -15.78 19.63
C ALA A 78 -11.37 -14.72 18.53
N ALA A 79 -10.36 -13.94 18.19
CA ALA A 79 -10.43 -12.93 17.13
C ALA A 79 -10.59 -13.58 15.75
N GLU A 80 -9.89 -14.69 15.51
CA GLU A 80 -10.01 -15.45 14.26
C GLU A 80 -11.40 -16.10 14.15
N GLN A 81 -11.95 -16.61 15.24
CA GLN A 81 -13.30 -17.18 15.26
C GLN A 81 -14.37 -16.10 14.99
N ALA A 82 -14.23 -14.92 15.58
CA ALA A 82 -15.11 -13.79 15.32
C ALA A 82 -15.03 -13.34 13.84
N ALA A 83 -13.84 -13.30 13.27
CA ALA A 83 -13.64 -12.96 11.88
C ALA A 83 -14.23 -14.01 10.94
N ARG A 84 -14.12 -15.31 11.25
CA ARG A 84 -14.77 -16.38 10.48
C ARG A 84 -16.29 -16.26 10.50
N ILE A 85 -16.86 -15.96 11.67
CA ILE A 85 -18.32 -15.74 11.77
C ILE A 85 -18.74 -14.56 10.92
N ALA A 86 -18.01 -13.45 10.96
CA ALA A 86 -18.27 -12.29 10.11
C ALA A 86 -18.11 -12.61 8.61
N GLU A 87 -17.08 -13.35 8.23
CA GLU A 87 -16.84 -13.79 6.85
C GLU A 87 -17.93 -14.77 6.37
N GLN A 88 -18.39 -15.67 7.24
CA GLN A 88 -19.50 -16.58 6.93
C GLN A 88 -20.83 -15.85 6.73
N LEU A 89 -21.09 -14.80 7.49
CA LEU A 89 -22.27 -13.96 7.33
C LEU A 89 -22.26 -13.14 6.04
N GLU A 90 -21.08 -12.82 5.53
CA GLU A 90 -20.90 -12.10 4.27
C GLU A 90 -20.90 -13.01 3.03
N LEU A 91 -20.60 -14.30 3.20
CA LEU A 91 -20.54 -15.27 2.11
C LEU A 91 -21.95 -15.75 1.75
N GLU A 92 -22.34 -15.59 0.48
CA GLU A 92 -23.52 -16.25 -0.07
C GLU A 92 -23.32 -17.78 -0.12
N GLN A 93 -24.41 -18.54 -0.03
CA GLN A 93 -24.39 -20.00 0.01
C GLN A 93 -23.57 -20.65 -1.13
N ASP A 94 -23.54 -20.03 -2.31
CA ASP A 94 -22.76 -20.52 -3.46
C ASP A 94 -21.24 -20.49 -3.24
N VAL A 95 -20.76 -19.53 -2.45
CA VAL A 95 -19.33 -19.39 -2.14
C VAL A 95 -18.92 -20.39 -1.05
N LEU A 96 -19.82 -20.66 -0.10
CA LEU A 96 -19.61 -21.74 0.88
C LEU A 96 -19.54 -23.10 0.19
N ALA A 97 -20.42 -23.37 -0.75
CA ALA A 97 -20.41 -24.61 -1.53
C ALA A 97 -19.13 -24.75 -2.40
N GLU A 98 -18.58 -23.64 -2.92
CA GLU A 98 -17.30 -23.65 -3.64
C GLU A 98 -16.12 -23.88 -2.71
N LEU A 99 -16.11 -23.28 -1.51
CA LEU A 99 -15.10 -23.53 -0.50
C LEU A 99 -15.14 -24.97 0.02
N GLU A 100 -16.33 -25.54 0.20
CA GLU A 100 -16.49 -26.96 0.57
C GLU A 100 -15.99 -27.89 -0.53
N ARG A 101 -16.31 -27.63 -1.80
CA ARG A 101 -15.78 -28.40 -2.95
C ARG A 101 -14.26 -28.33 -3.03
N ARG A 102 -13.66 -27.17 -2.80
CA ARG A 102 -12.19 -27.02 -2.76
C ARG A 102 -11.57 -27.73 -1.58
N ARG A 103 -12.22 -27.74 -0.43
CA ARG A 103 -11.79 -28.47 0.75
C ARG A 103 -11.69 -29.97 0.48
N ASP A 104 -12.69 -30.55 -0.21
CA ASP A 104 -12.73 -31.97 -0.51
C ASP A 104 -11.73 -32.38 -1.62
N GLN A 105 -11.26 -31.43 -2.44
CA GLN A 105 -10.21 -31.66 -3.44
C GLN A 105 -8.79 -31.73 -2.85
N PHE A 106 -8.58 -31.15 -1.67
CA PHE A 106 -7.31 -31.23 -0.97
C PHE A 106 -7.39 -32.36 0.06
N ASP A 107 -6.92 -33.55 -0.33
CA ASP A 107 -6.72 -34.67 0.59
C ASP A 107 -5.66 -34.28 1.64
N LEU A 108 -6.16 -33.64 2.69
CA LEU A 108 -5.37 -33.25 3.85
C LEU A 108 -5.29 -34.48 4.75
N GLY A 109 -4.39 -35.40 4.39
CA GLY A 109 -4.08 -36.56 5.23
C GLY A 109 -3.93 -36.15 6.71
N PRO A 110 -4.23 -37.08 7.64
CA PRO A 110 -4.33 -36.79 9.07
C PRO A 110 -3.02 -36.32 9.71
N ASP A 111 -1.92 -36.45 9.03
CA ASP A 111 -0.60 -36.18 9.57
C ASP A 111 -0.08 -34.84 9.05
N ALA A 112 -0.02 -33.94 10.03
CA ALA A 112 0.82 -32.76 10.06
C ALA A 112 1.57 -32.50 8.76
N VAL A 113 1.02 -31.67 7.92
CA VAL A 113 1.86 -30.94 6.99
C VAL A 113 2.76 -30.08 7.88
N GLU A 114 3.97 -30.53 8.16
CA GLU A 114 5.06 -29.62 8.45
C GLU A 114 5.07 -28.67 7.26
N PHE A 115 4.52 -27.49 7.45
CA PHE A 115 4.62 -26.45 6.43
C PHE A 115 6.10 -26.13 6.34
N PRO A 116 6.79 -26.47 5.23
CA PRO A 116 8.11 -25.95 5.06
C PRO A 116 7.91 -24.43 4.98
N PHE A 117 8.13 -23.76 6.08
CA PHE A 117 8.29 -22.32 6.07
C PHE A 117 9.55 -22.05 5.26
N VAL A 118 9.35 -21.49 4.10
CA VAL A 118 10.43 -21.10 3.24
C VAL A 118 10.74 -19.65 3.62
N SER A 119 11.49 -19.48 4.73
CA SER A 119 12.11 -18.17 5.01
C SER A 119 13.11 -17.86 3.90
N SER A 120 13.16 -16.61 3.54
CA SER A 120 14.25 -16.12 2.71
C SER A 120 15.44 -15.77 3.61
N PRO A 121 16.69 -16.05 3.22
CA PRO A 121 17.84 -15.53 3.93
C PRO A 121 17.81 -13.99 3.88
N ASP A 122 18.30 -13.36 4.93
CA ASP A 122 18.37 -11.90 5.01
C ASP A 122 19.19 -11.34 3.85
N LEU A 123 18.63 -10.34 3.21
CA LEU A 123 19.31 -9.58 2.17
C LEU A 123 20.10 -8.44 2.81
N PRO A 124 21.18 -7.96 2.17
CA PRO A 124 21.90 -6.79 2.65
C PRO A 124 20.98 -5.57 2.82
N ASP A 125 21.06 -4.88 3.96
CA ASP A 125 20.23 -3.71 4.29
C ASP A 125 20.43 -2.54 3.31
N ASP A 126 21.58 -2.47 2.66
CA ASP A 126 21.91 -1.44 1.67
C ASP A 126 21.43 -1.78 0.23
N MET A 127 20.74 -2.88 0.03
CA MET A 127 20.27 -3.27 -1.30
C MET A 127 19.04 -2.46 -1.73
N PHE A 128 18.10 -2.25 -0.82
CA PHE A 128 16.84 -1.55 -1.06
C PHE A 128 16.52 -0.55 0.04
N THR A 129 15.85 0.55 -0.31
CA THR A 129 14.99 1.26 0.65
C THR A 129 13.58 0.69 0.48
N SER A 130 13.01 0.19 1.56
CA SER A 130 11.75 -0.55 1.56
C SER A 130 10.61 0.23 2.22
N TYR A 131 9.42 0.18 1.61
CA TYR A 131 8.23 0.85 2.09
C TYR A 131 7.09 -0.15 2.17
N LEU A 132 6.55 -0.38 3.37
CA LEU A 132 5.39 -1.24 3.58
C LEU A 132 4.11 -0.39 3.62
N LEU A 133 3.32 -0.50 2.56
CA LEU A 133 2.06 0.24 2.41
C LEU A 133 0.89 -0.68 2.78
N VAL A 134 0.06 -0.24 3.73
CA VAL A 134 -1.03 -1.05 4.27
C VAL A 134 -2.36 -0.32 4.17
N GLY A 135 -3.33 -0.96 3.50
CA GLY A 135 -4.71 -0.52 3.45
C GLY A 135 -5.57 -1.27 4.48
N VAL A 136 -6.39 -0.54 5.25
CA VAL A 136 -7.26 -1.12 6.28
C VAL A 136 -8.72 -0.70 6.11
N GLU A 137 -9.65 -1.59 6.48
CA GLU A 137 -11.08 -1.29 6.60
C GLU A 137 -11.46 -1.28 8.09
N GLY A 138 -11.64 -0.07 8.66
CA GLY A 138 -12.27 0.14 9.98
C GLY A 138 -11.71 -0.65 11.17
N GLY A 139 -10.51 -1.23 11.07
CA GLY A 139 -10.02 -2.14 12.07
C GLY A 139 -8.50 -2.32 12.10
N VAL A 140 -8.08 -3.36 12.80
CA VAL A 140 -6.67 -3.74 13.03
C VAL A 140 -6.16 -4.79 12.04
N ARG A 141 -6.89 -5.05 10.95
CA ARG A 141 -6.49 -6.03 9.93
C ARG A 141 -6.16 -5.36 8.62
N ALA A 142 -5.05 -5.77 8.04
CA ALA A 142 -4.63 -5.31 6.72
C ALA A 142 -5.44 -6.00 5.60
N ASP A 143 -6.08 -5.22 4.73
CA ASP A 143 -6.79 -5.73 3.55
C ASP A 143 -5.94 -5.65 2.27
N ALA A 144 -5.01 -4.71 2.23
CA ALA A 144 -3.99 -4.59 1.20
C ALA A 144 -2.62 -4.46 1.87
N ILE A 145 -1.65 -5.24 1.43
CA ILE A 145 -0.28 -5.21 1.93
C ILE A 145 0.63 -5.17 0.71
N ILE A 146 1.31 -4.04 0.52
CA ILE A 146 2.16 -3.80 -0.64
C ILE A 146 3.55 -3.41 -0.13
N LEU A 147 4.56 -4.20 -0.47
CA LEU A 147 5.96 -3.88 -0.22
C LEU A 147 6.54 -3.25 -1.49
N VAL A 148 7.02 -2.02 -1.38
CA VAL A 148 7.72 -1.30 -2.44
C VAL A 148 9.20 -1.29 -2.13
N LEU A 149 10.01 -1.71 -3.09
CA LEU A 149 11.46 -1.80 -2.97
C LEU A 149 12.11 -0.83 -3.95
N MET A 150 12.88 0.09 -3.41
CA MET A 150 13.66 1.07 -4.17
C MET A 150 15.13 0.65 -4.13
N PRO A 151 15.67 0.09 -5.24
CA PRO A 151 17.06 -0.31 -5.30
C PRO A 151 18.01 0.89 -5.08
N GLN A 152 19.00 0.73 -4.22
CA GLN A 152 19.97 1.78 -3.92
C GLN A 152 20.95 2.05 -5.08
N ASP A 153 21.08 1.08 -6.01
CA ASP A 153 21.90 1.21 -7.22
C ASP A 153 21.21 1.98 -8.36
N GLY A 154 19.99 2.49 -8.14
CA GLY A 154 19.19 3.19 -9.12
C GLY A 154 18.54 2.30 -10.18
N SER A 155 18.54 0.99 -9.99
CA SER A 155 17.82 0.05 -10.85
C SER A 155 16.31 0.23 -10.75
N THR A 156 15.59 -0.56 -11.54
CA THR A 156 14.13 -0.50 -11.63
C THR A 156 13.46 -0.82 -10.29
N PRO A 157 12.58 0.05 -9.76
CA PRO A 157 11.81 -0.21 -8.56
C PRO A 157 10.95 -1.48 -8.69
N LEU A 158 10.71 -2.16 -7.57
CA LEU A 158 9.90 -3.35 -7.49
C LEU A 158 8.69 -3.11 -6.59
N MET A 159 7.59 -3.77 -6.91
CA MET A 159 6.37 -3.75 -6.11
C MET A 159 5.89 -5.19 -5.88
N VAL A 160 5.73 -5.54 -4.62
CA VAL A 160 5.31 -6.87 -4.19
C VAL A 160 3.97 -6.74 -3.48
N SER A 161 2.93 -7.41 -4.00
CA SER A 161 1.68 -7.54 -3.26
C SER A 161 1.69 -8.82 -2.46
N LEU A 162 1.52 -8.71 -1.15
CA LEU A 162 1.39 -9.82 -0.22
C LEU A 162 -0.10 -10.10 0.00
N PRO A 163 -0.61 -11.28 -0.38
CA PRO A 163 -2.00 -11.63 -0.12
C PRO A 163 -2.31 -11.56 1.39
N ARG A 164 -3.40 -10.93 1.79
CA ARG A 164 -3.77 -10.78 3.21
C ARG A 164 -3.95 -12.10 3.96
N ASP A 165 -4.30 -13.17 3.21
CA ASP A 165 -4.52 -14.52 3.74
C ASP A 165 -3.26 -15.39 3.65
N LEU A 166 -2.09 -14.80 3.32
CA LEU A 166 -0.80 -15.48 3.32
C LEU A 166 -0.50 -16.00 4.73
N TYR A 167 -0.24 -17.31 4.85
CA TYR A 167 -0.11 -18.01 6.12
C TYR A 167 1.36 -18.13 6.51
N LEU A 168 1.76 -17.34 7.50
CA LEU A 168 3.15 -17.17 7.92
C LEU A 168 3.31 -17.38 9.43
N PRO A 169 4.51 -17.71 9.91
CA PRO A 169 4.81 -17.68 11.33
C PRO A 169 4.53 -16.32 11.93
N ASN A 170 3.86 -16.29 13.07
CA ASN A 170 3.66 -15.10 13.86
C ASN A 170 4.54 -15.19 15.11
N PRO A 171 5.56 -14.34 15.25
CA PRO A 171 6.48 -14.41 16.38
C PRO A 171 5.85 -14.08 17.72
N CYS A 172 4.70 -13.36 17.73
CA CYS A 172 3.95 -13.06 18.94
C CYS A 172 3.28 -14.31 19.55
N THR A 173 2.58 -15.08 18.72
CA THR A 173 1.80 -16.25 19.14
C THR A 173 2.56 -17.56 18.93
N GLN A 174 3.72 -17.52 18.29
CA GLN A 174 4.53 -18.68 17.92
C GLN A 174 3.73 -19.76 17.16
N ARG A 175 2.79 -19.29 16.34
CA ARG A 175 1.94 -20.11 15.46
C ARG A 175 1.96 -19.53 14.06
N TYR A 176 1.47 -20.31 13.12
CA TYR A 176 1.14 -19.80 11.79
C TYR A 176 -0.19 -19.05 11.84
N THR A 177 -0.22 -17.86 11.28
CA THR A 177 -1.41 -17.02 11.17
C THR A 177 -1.47 -16.36 9.80
N ARG A 178 -2.64 -15.82 9.45
CA ARG A 178 -2.73 -14.96 8.27
C ARG A 178 -1.87 -13.70 8.50
N ILE A 179 -1.11 -13.28 7.50
CA ILE A 179 -0.23 -12.10 7.61
C ILE A 179 -0.99 -10.84 8.06
N ASN A 180 -2.25 -10.69 7.65
CA ASN A 180 -3.07 -9.53 8.02
C ASN A 180 -3.33 -9.41 9.54
N ALA A 181 -3.20 -10.50 10.29
CA ALA A 181 -3.33 -10.49 11.75
C ALA A 181 -2.15 -9.77 12.42
N GLY A 182 -0.98 -9.72 11.77
CA GLY A 182 0.21 -9.02 12.28
C GLY A 182 -0.06 -7.55 12.60
N LEU A 183 -0.97 -6.89 11.86
CA LEU A 183 -1.31 -5.49 12.13
C LEU A 183 -2.01 -5.27 13.50
N GLY A 184 -2.49 -6.33 14.15
CA GLY A 184 -3.02 -6.30 15.52
C GLY A 184 -1.94 -6.09 16.58
N GLY A 185 -0.69 -6.30 16.23
CA GLY A 185 0.44 -6.18 17.14
C GLY A 185 0.54 -7.30 18.17
N CYS A 186 1.47 -7.14 19.10
CA CYS A 186 1.71 -8.04 20.22
C CYS A 186 1.69 -7.21 21.50
N LYS A 187 0.63 -7.29 22.28
CA LYS A 187 0.37 -6.42 23.43
C LYS A 187 1.55 -6.40 24.40
N GLY A 188 2.14 -5.23 24.59
CA GLY A 188 3.27 -5.02 25.49
C GLY A 188 4.65 -5.32 24.87
N TYR A 189 4.72 -5.83 23.62
CA TYR A 189 5.97 -6.27 23.00
C TYR A 189 6.23 -5.65 21.62
N ALA A 190 5.23 -5.57 20.78
CA ALA A 190 5.36 -4.98 19.45
C ALA A 190 4.05 -4.30 19.02
N SER A 191 4.16 -3.13 18.39
CA SER A 191 3.05 -2.47 17.73
C SER A 191 2.59 -3.27 16.50
N GLY A 192 1.40 -2.93 15.95
CA GLY A 192 0.91 -3.57 14.73
C GLY A 192 1.85 -3.39 13.53
N PRO A 193 2.33 -2.16 13.26
CA PRO A 193 3.35 -1.93 12.24
C PRO A 193 4.61 -2.78 12.42
N GLU A 194 5.14 -2.86 13.63
CA GLU A 194 6.35 -3.64 13.94
C GLU A 194 6.14 -5.13 13.72
N LEU A 195 5.07 -5.71 14.29
CA LEU A 195 4.79 -7.13 14.13
C LEU A 195 4.56 -7.52 12.67
N LEU A 196 3.77 -6.72 11.93
CA LEU A 196 3.54 -6.96 10.51
C LEU A 196 4.85 -6.87 9.71
N SER A 197 5.70 -5.89 10.00
CA SER A 197 7.01 -5.73 9.34
C SER A 197 7.94 -6.89 9.64
N LEU A 198 7.97 -7.40 10.88
CA LEU A 198 8.71 -8.61 11.22
C LEU A 198 8.23 -9.81 10.40
N MET A 199 6.92 -10.06 10.33
CA MET A 199 6.37 -11.16 9.53
C MET A 199 6.70 -11.02 8.04
N VAL A 200 6.71 -9.78 7.51
CA VAL A 200 7.12 -9.51 6.12
C VAL A 200 8.62 -9.76 5.97
N GLY A 201 9.44 -9.28 6.88
CA GLY A 201 10.90 -9.47 6.90
C GLY A 201 11.28 -10.94 6.95
N ASP A 202 10.71 -11.71 7.88
CA ASP A 202 10.93 -13.14 8.03
C ASP A 202 10.62 -13.92 6.73
N TYR A 203 9.59 -13.49 6.01
CA TYR A 203 9.21 -14.13 4.74
C TYR A 203 10.07 -13.68 3.57
N THR A 204 10.39 -12.40 3.49
CA THR A 204 11.06 -11.82 2.32
C THR A 204 12.58 -11.77 2.45
N GLY A 205 13.12 -11.81 3.67
CA GLY A 205 14.53 -11.53 3.97
C GLY A 205 14.87 -10.03 3.81
N ILE A 206 13.86 -9.14 3.76
CA ILE A 206 14.04 -7.72 3.55
C ILE A 206 13.60 -6.97 4.81
N HIS A 207 14.51 -6.18 5.38
CA HIS A 207 14.16 -5.24 6.43
C HIS A 207 13.17 -4.19 5.91
N VAL A 208 12.16 -3.85 6.71
CA VAL A 208 11.21 -2.79 6.36
C VAL A 208 11.67 -1.47 6.96
N ASP A 209 12.04 -0.51 6.10
CA ASP A 209 12.55 0.79 6.54
C ASP A 209 11.43 1.75 6.92
N HIS A 210 10.35 1.76 6.12
CA HIS A 210 9.25 2.69 6.27
C HIS A 210 7.89 2.01 6.21
N PHE A 211 6.97 2.54 7.00
CA PHE A 211 5.60 2.04 7.09
C PHE A 211 4.58 3.16 6.84
N ALA A 212 3.56 2.86 6.04
CA ALA A 212 2.43 3.74 5.84
C ALA A 212 1.11 2.96 5.88
N ARG A 213 0.14 3.48 6.63
CA ARG A 213 -1.22 2.93 6.72
C ARG A 213 -2.22 3.94 6.21
N VAL A 214 -3.16 3.49 5.40
CA VAL A 214 -4.30 4.28 4.93
C VAL A 214 -5.60 3.51 5.18
N ASP A 215 -6.59 4.17 5.75
CA ASP A 215 -7.93 3.61 5.85
C ASP A 215 -8.77 3.94 4.59
N PHE A 216 -9.96 3.36 4.49
CA PHE A 216 -10.82 3.57 3.33
C PHE A 216 -11.28 5.02 3.19
N ASN A 217 -11.61 5.69 4.31
CA ASN A 217 -11.99 7.09 4.28
C ASN A 217 -10.85 7.97 3.80
N GLY A 218 -9.61 7.65 4.25
CA GLY A 218 -8.40 8.31 3.79
C GLY A 218 -8.15 8.11 2.31
N PHE A 219 -8.31 6.89 1.84
CA PHE A 219 -8.18 6.60 0.42
C PHE A 219 -9.17 7.43 -0.43
N GLU A 220 -10.45 7.47 -0.05
CA GLU A 220 -11.45 8.28 -0.73
C GLU A 220 -11.07 9.76 -0.74
N LYS A 221 -10.71 10.32 0.43
CA LYS A 221 -10.28 11.72 0.55
C LYS A 221 -9.05 12.03 -0.30
N VAL A 222 -8.06 11.12 -0.35
CA VAL A 222 -6.87 11.27 -1.23
C VAL A 222 -7.30 11.40 -2.68
N VAL A 223 -8.11 10.46 -3.15
CA VAL A 223 -8.56 10.44 -4.56
C VAL A 223 -9.37 11.69 -4.88
N ASP A 224 -10.25 12.12 -3.99
CA ASP A 224 -11.08 13.32 -4.18
C ASP A 224 -10.24 14.60 -4.19
N ALA A 225 -9.28 14.73 -3.26
CA ALA A 225 -8.35 15.86 -3.21
C ALA A 225 -7.47 15.95 -4.48
N LEU A 226 -7.20 14.81 -5.11
CA LEU A 226 -6.51 14.73 -6.42
C LEU A 226 -7.43 15.04 -7.61
N GLY A 227 -8.70 15.34 -7.35
CA GLY A 227 -9.73 15.59 -8.39
C GLY A 227 -10.15 14.32 -9.12
N GLY A 228 -10.10 13.17 -8.45
CA GLY A 228 -10.46 11.86 -9.00
C GLY A 228 -9.33 11.19 -9.80
N VAL A 229 -9.51 9.92 -10.12
CA VAL A 229 -8.58 9.12 -10.94
C VAL A 229 -9.27 8.60 -12.19
N GLU A 230 -8.54 8.48 -13.28
CA GLU A 230 -9.07 7.91 -14.51
C GLU A 230 -9.04 6.38 -14.44
N ILE A 231 -10.21 5.75 -14.63
CA ILE A 231 -10.36 4.30 -14.76
C ILE A 231 -10.95 4.00 -16.12
N CYS A 232 -10.26 3.16 -16.90
CA CYS A 232 -10.70 2.73 -18.22
C CYS A 232 -11.09 1.26 -18.17
N VAL A 233 -12.27 0.94 -18.71
CA VAL A 233 -12.81 -0.42 -18.81
C VAL A 233 -13.41 -0.63 -20.21
N ASP A 234 -13.25 -1.82 -20.78
CA ASP A 234 -13.73 -2.10 -22.14
C ASP A 234 -15.26 -2.21 -22.18
N TYR A 235 -15.86 -2.72 -21.12
CA TYR A 235 -17.29 -2.86 -20.92
C TYR A 235 -17.73 -2.14 -19.67
N ALA A 236 -19.02 -1.77 -19.57
CA ALA A 236 -19.55 -1.28 -18.30
C ALA A 236 -19.38 -2.37 -17.24
N VAL A 237 -18.92 -1.99 -16.04
CA VAL A 237 -18.63 -2.90 -14.93
C VAL A 237 -19.45 -2.55 -13.70
N ARG A 238 -19.88 -3.58 -12.96
CA ARG A 238 -20.53 -3.41 -11.67
C ARG A 238 -20.10 -4.49 -10.68
N ASP A 239 -20.22 -4.18 -9.40
CA ASP A 239 -20.12 -5.14 -8.30
C ASP A 239 -20.98 -4.64 -7.13
N ALA A 240 -22.11 -5.31 -6.87
CA ALA A 240 -23.07 -4.87 -5.87
C ALA A 240 -22.49 -4.86 -4.44
N LYS A 241 -21.49 -5.72 -4.14
CA LYS A 241 -20.87 -5.77 -2.79
C LYS A 241 -19.91 -4.62 -2.53
N SER A 242 -19.16 -4.18 -3.53
CA SER A 242 -18.28 -3.03 -3.41
C SER A 242 -18.93 -1.71 -3.84
N PHE A 243 -20.18 -1.73 -4.31
CA PHE A 243 -20.91 -0.60 -4.90
C PHE A 243 -20.21 -0.02 -6.14
N LEU A 244 -19.48 -0.85 -6.86
CA LEU A 244 -18.86 -0.48 -8.12
C LEU A 244 -19.92 -0.31 -9.20
N ASP A 245 -19.87 0.81 -9.92
CA ASP A 245 -20.69 1.07 -11.11
C ASP A 245 -19.94 2.05 -12.03
N LEU A 246 -19.30 1.53 -13.08
CA LEU A 246 -18.55 2.33 -14.03
C LEU A 246 -19.03 2.03 -15.46
N PRO A 247 -19.27 3.07 -16.28
CA PRO A 247 -19.62 2.91 -17.68
C PRO A 247 -18.41 2.40 -18.50
N ALA A 248 -18.67 1.83 -19.67
CA ALA A 248 -17.63 1.49 -20.64
C ALA A 248 -16.84 2.73 -21.09
N GLY A 249 -15.56 2.54 -21.35
CA GLY A 249 -14.62 3.61 -21.71
C GLY A 249 -13.83 4.11 -20.51
N CYS A 250 -13.26 5.32 -20.65
CA CYS A 250 -12.50 5.97 -19.59
C CYS A 250 -13.40 6.96 -18.84
N SER A 251 -13.52 6.80 -17.54
CA SER A 251 -14.27 7.69 -16.66
C SER A 251 -13.37 8.21 -15.52
N ARG A 252 -13.65 9.43 -15.08
CA ARG A 252 -13.02 9.99 -13.89
C ARG A 252 -13.81 9.50 -12.67
N ALA A 253 -13.24 8.52 -11.99
CA ALA A 253 -13.78 7.98 -10.75
C ALA A 253 -13.44 8.93 -9.58
N ASP A 254 -14.42 9.24 -8.74
CA ASP A 254 -14.22 9.85 -7.43
C ASP A 254 -13.65 8.84 -6.43
N GLY A 255 -13.43 9.27 -5.18
CA GLY A 255 -12.88 8.41 -4.14
C GLY A 255 -13.71 7.17 -3.89
N PHE A 256 -15.04 7.33 -3.84
CA PHE A 256 -15.97 6.21 -3.62
C PHE A 256 -15.89 5.16 -4.72
N GLN A 257 -15.96 5.57 -6.00
CA GLN A 257 -15.86 4.63 -7.13
C GLN A 257 -14.47 4.03 -7.29
N ALA A 258 -13.42 4.80 -7.00
CA ALA A 258 -12.05 4.30 -6.99
C ALA A 258 -11.86 3.24 -5.89
N LEU A 259 -12.41 3.45 -4.69
CA LEU A 259 -12.39 2.48 -3.60
C LEU A 259 -13.21 1.23 -3.99
N ALA A 260 -14.41 1.41 -4.54
CA ALA A 260 -15.24 0.33 -5.04
C ALA A 260 -14.49 -0.54 -6.07
N TRP A 261 -13.73 0.09 -6.98
CA TRP A 261 -12.93 -0.60 -7.99
C TRP A 261 -11.82 -1.47 -7.40
N VAL A 262 -11.05 -0.96 -6.43
CA VAL A 262 -9.94 -1.72 -5.83
C VAL A 262 -10.40 -2.78 -4.82
N ARG A 263 -11.66 -2.69 -4.33
CA ARG A 263 -12.27 -3.68 -3.44
C ARG A 263 -13.03 -4.77 -4.20
N SER A 264 -13.42 -4.51 -5.46
CA SER A 264 -14.29 -5.42 -6.24
C SER A 264 -13.63 -6.79 -6.44
N ARG A 265 -14.35 -7.83 -5.99
CA ARG A 265 -13.99 -9.25 -6.13
C ARG A 265 -14.94 -10.00 -7.05
N ARG A 266 -16.13 -9.42 -7.35
CA ARG A 266 -17.20 -10.04 -8.14
C ARG A 266 -17.63 -9.13 -9.28
N THR A 267 -16.63 -8.53 -9.93
CA THR A 267 -16.88 -7.63 -11.05
C THR A 267 -17.65 -8.36 -12.15
N GLN A 268 -18.77 -7.77 -12.57
CA GLN A 268 -19.54 -8.19 -13.73
C GLN A 268 -19.30 -7.19 -14.85
N GLU A 269 -19.31 -7.66 -16.09
CA GLU A 269 -19.25 -6.87 -17.31
C GLU A 269 -20.55 -6.94 -18.09
N LEU A 270 -20.97 -5.84 -18.70
CA LEU A 270 -22.12 -5.80 -19.58
C LEU A 270 -21.69 -6.15 -21.01
N VAL A 271 -21.87 -7.41 -21.40
CA VAL A 271 -21.53 -7.93 -22.73
C VAL A 271 -22.79 -8.35 -23.45
N ASP A 272 -23.03 -7.83 -24.66
CA ASP A 272 -24.21 -8.12 -25.48
C ASP A 272 -25.54 -7.90 -24.73
N GLY A 273 -25.64 -6.86 -23.92
CA GLY A 273 -26.83 -6.51 -23.14
C GLY A 273 -27.10 -7.39 -21.90
N ALA A 274 -26.19 -8.30 -21.56
CA ALA A 274 -26.29 -9.16 -20.39
C ALA A 274 -25.10 -8.97 -19.44
N TRP A 275 -25.38 -8.93 -18.13
CA TRP A 275 -24.34 -8.90 -17.12
C TRP A 275 -23.72 -10.29 -16.94
N ARG A 276 -22.42 -10.38 -17.15
CA ARG A 276 -21.65 -11.63 -17.02
C ARG A 276 -20.55 -11.45 -15.98
N THR A 277 -20.40 -12.42 -15.10
CA THR A 277 -19.25 -12.44 -14.17
C THR A 277 -17.97 -12.67 -14.98
N ILE A 278 -16.95 -11.85 -14.73
CA ILE A 278 -15.64 -11.98 -15.39
C ILE A 278 -14.98 -13.26 -14.87
N PRO A 279 -14.63 -14.22 -15.76
CA PRO A 279 -13.89 -15.40 -15.36
C PRO A 279 -12.51 -14.99 -14.80
N GLY A 280 -12.06 -15.64 -13.71
CA GLY A 280 -10.72 -15.41 -13.16
C GLY A 280 -10.54 -14.13 -12.34
N VAL A 281 -11.62 -13.41 -11.99
CA VAL A 281 -11.55 -12.39 -10.94
C VAL A 281 -11.17 -13.09 -9.64
N SER A 282 -9.94 -12.88 -9.23
CA SER A 282 -9.33 -13.51 -8.08
C SER A 282 -8.67 -12.44 -7.21
N ASP A 283 -8.11 -12.86 -6.10
CA ASP A 283 -7.32 -11.99 -5.24
C ASP A 283 -6.15 -11.33 -6.01
N PHE A 284 -5.58 -12.01 -7.00
CA PHE A 284 -4.53 -11.47 -7.86
C PHE A 284 -5.00 -10.33 -8.76
N THR A 285 -6.21 -10.40 -9.29
CA THR A 285 -6.77 -9.28 -10.08
C THR A 285 -7.04 -8.07 -9.20
N ARG A 286 -7.47 -8.28 -7.95
CA ARG A 286 -7.64 -7.22 -6.95
C ARG A 286 -6.29 -6.57 -6.62
N GLN A 287 -5.26 -7.35 -6.34
CA GLN A 287 -3.90 -6.84 -6.08
C GLN A 287 -3.39 -5.99 -7.26
N ARG A 288 -3.62 -6.43 -8.49
CA ARG A 288 -3.26 -5.65 -9.68
C ARG A 288 -4.00 -4.32 -9.75
N LYS A 289 -5.32 -4.30 -9.49
CA LYS A 289 -6.10 -3.06 -9.41
C LYS A 289 -5.57 -2.12 -8.34
N GLN A 290 -5.17 -2.63 -7.17
CA GLN A 290 -4.58 -1.85 -6.07
C GLN A 290 -3.23 -1.25 -6.47
N GLN A 291 -2.35 -2.02 -7.11
CA GLN A 291 -1.08 -1.52 -7.62
C GLN A 291 -1.28 -0.44 -8.70
N ASP A 292 -2.17 -0.69 -9.68
CA ASP A 292 -2.47 0.29 -10.74
C ASP A 292 -3.03 1.58 -10.16
N MET A 293 -3.87 1.48 -9.14
CA MET A 293 -4.43 2.63 -8.44
C MET A 293 -3.35 3.46 -7.74
N LEU A 294 -2.40 2.79 -7.07
CA LEU A 294 -1.26 3.48 -6.44
C LEU A 294 -0.47 4.29 -7.47
N PHE A 295 -0.19 3.72 -8.66
CA PHE A 295 0.46 4.46 -9.73
C PHE A 295 -0.33 5.65 -10.23
N LYS A 296 -1.65 5.52 -10.33
CA LYS A 296 -2.52 6.63 -10.73
C LYS A 296 -2.48 7.77 -9.72
N ILE A 297 -2.50 7.44 -8.42
CA ILE A 297 -2.39 8.40 -7.32
C ILE A 297 -1.02 9.10 -7.37
N VAL A 298 0.08 8.34 -7.43
CA VAL A 298 1.45 8.90 -7.51
C VAL A 298 1.62 9.76 -8.76
N GLY A 299 1.12 9.30 -9.91
CA GLY A 299 1.15 10.07 -11.16
C GLY A 299 0.40 11.39 -11.06
N LYS A 300 -0.72 11.42 -10.34
CA LYS A 300 -1.47 12.64 -10.06
C LYS A 300 -0.71 13.58 -9.12
N LEU A 301 -0.13 13.07 -8.04
CA LEU A 301 0.71 13.86 -7.13
C LEU A 301 1.88 14.51 -7.87
N ASN A 302 2.53 13.79 -8.79
CA ASN A 302 3.62 14.31 -9.59
C ASN A 302 3.17 15.39 -10.62
N SER A 303 1.90 15.45 -10.95
CA SER A 303 1.35 16.43 -11.89
C SER A 303 1.02 17.77 -11.24
N PHE A 304 1.07 17.88 -9.89
CA PHE A 304 0.82 19.14 -9.20
C PHE A 304 1.96 20.14 -9.48
N ALA A 305 1.60 21.22 -10.16
CA ALA A 305 2.53 22.28 -10.53
C ALA A 305 2.91 23.20 -9.34
N SER A 306 2.31 23.03 -8.14
CA SER A 306 2.54 23.91 -7.01
C SER A 306 2.52 23.20 -5.66
N PHE A 307 3.37 23.66 -4.74
CA PHE A 307 3.36 23.25 -3.33
C PHE A 307 2.03 23.55 -2.61
N ALA A 308 1.25 24.52 -3.09
CA ALA A 308 -0.06 24.84 -2.52
C ALA A 308 -1.04 23.68 -2.67
N SER A 309 -1.08 23.04 -3.86
CA SER A 309 -1.91 21.87 -4.12
C SER A 309 -1.47 20.67 -3.27
N PHE A 310 -0.15 20.51 -3.06
CA PHE A 310 0.38 19.47 -2.19
C PHE A 310 -0.05 19.67 -0.73
N SER A 311 0.01 20.92 -0.22
CA SER A 311 -0.40 21.21 1.16
C SER A 311 -1.90 21.00 1.41
N GLU A 312 -2.74 21.14 0.39
CA GLU A 312 -4.17 20.86 0.47
C GLU A 312 -4.43 19.35 0.55
N VAL A 313 -3.76 18.57 -0.28
CA VAL A 313 -3.80 17.11 -0.22
C VAL A 313 -3.25 16.61 1.14
N ALA A 314 -2.09 17.08 1.57
CA ALA A 314 -1.49 16.66 2.84
C ALA A 314 -2.42 16.95 4.04
N ARG A 315 -3.11 18.10 4.06
CA ARG A 315 -4.12 18.41 5.10
C ARG A 315 -5.34 17.49 5.06
N SER A 316 -5.75 17.03 3.88
CA SER A 316 -6.86 16.08 3.78
C SER A 316 -6.48 14.67 4.24
N LEU A 317 -5.19 14.39 4.38
CA LEU A 317 -4.63 13.09 4.77
C LEU A 317 -4.36 12.97 6.28
N SER A 318 -4.25 14.09 7.01
CA SER A 318 -3.76 14.13 8.40
C SER A 318 -4.51 13.18 9.35
N ASP A 319 -5.82 12.97 9.14
CA ASP A 319 -6.66 12.17 10.03
C ASP A 319 -6.84 10.71 9.55
N THR A 320 -6.25 10.33 8.42
CA THR A 320 -6.64 9.10 7.72
C THR A 320 -5.46 8.32 7.15
N VAL A 321 -4.28 8.93 7.14
CA VAL A 321 -3.00 8.30 6.83
C VAL A 321 -2.12 8.33 8.06
N ALA A 322 -1.56 7.20 8.42
CA ALA A 322 -0.55 7.13 9.47
C ALA A 322 0.79 6.73 8.86
N LEU A 323 1.83 7.47 9.21
CA LEU A 323 3.20 7.25 8.77
C LEU A 323 4.07 6.85 9.95
N ASP A 324 5.14 6.10 9.68
CA ASP A 324 6.13 5.81 10.72
C ASP A 324 6.83 7.08 11.21
N GLU A 325 7.33 7.04 12.44
CA GLU A 325 7.96 8.19 13.10
C GLU A 325 9.28 8.60 12.44
N ARG A 326 9.96 7.65 11.79
CA ARG A 326 11.26 7.86 11.14
C ARG A 326 11.13 8.47 9.74
N PHE A 327 9.95 8.35 9.11
CA PHE A 327 9.71 8.94 7.80
C PHE A 327 9.56 10.44 7.90
N SER A 328 10.61 11.18 7.54
CA SER A 328 10.65 12.63 7.62
C SER A 328 10.00 13.33 6.43
N PHE A 329 9.73 14.63 6.56
CA PHE A 329 9.30 15.45 5.42
C PHE A 329 10.34 15.45 4.29
N GLY A 330 11.62 15.37 4.62
CA GLY A 330 12.71 15.25 3.65
C GLY A 330 12.61 13.96 2.84
N ASP A 331 12.28 12.84 3.50
CA ASP A 331 12.08 11.53 2.85
C ASP A 331 10.87 11.57 1.92
N ALA A 332 9.77 12.19 2.33
CA ALA A 332 8.60 12.38 1.50
C ALA A 332 8.90 13.17 0.22
N VAL A 333 9.66 14.27 0.34
CA VAL A 333 10.10 15.09 -0.80
C VAL A 333 11.05 14.30 -1.70
N SER A 334 12.01 13.58 -1.12
CA SER A 334 12.97 12.75 -1.85
C SER A 334 12.25 11.62 -2.60
N LEU A 335 11.31 10.94 -1.95
CA LEU A 335 10.50 9.90 -2.56
C LEU A 335 9.70 10.46 -3.73
N ALA A 336 8.99 11.58 -3.54
CA ALA A 336 8.23 12.24 -4.60
C ALA A 336 9.12 12.66 -5.78
N TRP A 337 10.34 13.14 -5.48
CA TRP A 337 11.31 13.51 -6.52
C TRP A 337 11.80 12.30 -7.30
N ASN A 338 12.15 11.20 -6.63
CA ASN A 338 12.65 9.97 -7.25
C ASN A 338 11.56 9.28 -8.09
N TRP A 339 10.30 9.39 -7.67
CA TRP A 339 9.17 8.85 -8.41
C TRP A 339 8.67 9.76 -9.54
N ARG A 340 9.22 10.97 -9.69
CA ARG A 340 8.82 11.90 -10.73
C ARG A 340 9.18 11.34 -12.11
N GLY A 341 8.16 11.04 -12.91
CA GLY A 341 8.33 10.48 -14.25
C GLY A 341 8.38 8.96 -14.31
N VAL A 342 8.33 8.26 -13.18
CA VAL A 342 8.19 6.80 -13.15
C VAL A 342 6.76 6.44 -13.60
N ARG A 343 6.65 5.62 -14.64
CA ARG A 343 5.38 5.11 -15.15
C ARG A 343 5.12 3.72 -14.60
N SER A 344 3.87 3.28 -14.63
CA SER A 344 3.49 1.93 -14.17
C SER A 344 4.20 0.80 -14.94
N THR A 345 4.69 1.09 -16.15
CA THR A 345 5.48 0.19 -16.98
C THR A 345 6.94 0.09 -16.55
N ASP A 346 7.41 1.07 -15.79
CA ASP A 346 8.81 1.19 -15.38
C ASP A 346 9.04 0.56 -13.98
N VAL A 347 8.04 -0.15 -13.43
CA VAL A 347 8.11 -0.82 -12.13
C VAL A 347 7.86 -2.31 -12.31
N LEU A 348 8.75 -3.11 -11.78
CA LEU A 348 8.61 -4.56 -11.79
C LEU A 348 7.60 -5.01 -10.73
N ARG A 349 6.72 -5.93 -11.10
CA ARG A 349 5.69 -6.46 -10.19
C ARG A 349 5.98 -7.90 -9.88
N ILE A 350 6.20 -8.17 -8.60
CA ILE A 350 6.42 -9.52 -8.12
C ILE A 350 5.13 -10.03 -7.49
N ASN A 351 4.65 -11.17 -7.99
CA ASN A 351 3.52 -11.87 -7.40
C ASN A 351 4.05 -13.04 -6.58
N ILE A 352 3.53 -13.18 -5.37
CA ILE A 352 3.80 -14.33 -4.51
C ILE A 352 3.06 -15.54 -5.07
N THR A 353 3.79 -16.62 -5.30
CA THR A 353 3.18 -17.89 -5.69
C THR A 353 2.65 -18.61 -4.47
N THR A 354 1.37 -18.93 -4.49
CA THR A 354 0.69 -19.57 -3.36
C THR A 354 -0.15 -20.74 -3.81
N ARG A 355 -0.48 -21.62 -2.87
CA ARG A 355 -1.53 -22.62 -3.01
C ARG A 355 -2.58 -22.43 -1.94
N ASP A 356 -3.80 -22.74 -2.29
CA ASP A 356 -4.94 -22.72 -1.37
C ASP A 356 -4.77 -23.81 -0.30
N TYR A 357 -5.16 -23.51 0.93
CA TYR A 357 -5.16 -24.45 2.03
C TYR A 357 -6.27 -24.11 3.03
N VAL A 358 -6.90 -25.15 3.58
CA VAL A 358 -7.89 -24.99 4.65
C VAL A 358 -7.30 -25.61 5.92
N THR A 359 -7.13 -24.80 6.96
CA THR A 359 -6.56 -25.24 8.24
C THR A 359 -7.46 -26.29 8.92
N LYS A 360 -6.92 -27.05 9.89
CA LYS A 360 -7.73 -27.97 10.71
C LYS A 360 -8.90 -27.28 11.42
N GLY A 361 -8.79 -26.00 11.69
CA GLY A 361 -9.86 -25.16 12.25
C GLY A 361 -10.86 -24.63 11.20
N GLY A 362 -10.74 -24.98 9.90
CA GLY A 362 -11.64 -24.56 8.85
C GLY A 362 -11.34 -23.18 8.26
N ALA A 363 -10.21 -22.54 8.60
CA ALA A 363 -9.82 -21.26 8.01
C ALA A 363 -9.21 -21.46 6.63
N TYR A 364 -9.67 -20.70 5.63
CA TYR A 364 -9.03 -20.62 4.33
C TYR A 364 -7.79 -19.74 4.42
N VAL A 365 -6.65 -20.22 3.92
CA VAL A 365 -5.37 -19.53 3.93
C VAL A 365 -4.60 -19.80 2.65
N LEU A 366 -3.58 -19.01 2.40
CA LEU A 366 -2.67 -19.15 1.25
C LEU A 366 -1.28 -19.52 1.74
N LEU A 367 -0.79 -20.68 1.30
CA LEU A 367 0.57 -21.14 1.61
C LEU A 367 1.53 -20.70 0.52
N PRO A 368 2.65 -20.02 0.84
CA PRO A 368 3.69 -19.75 -0.14
C PRO A 368 4.29 -21.06 -0.67
N THR A 369 4.52 -21.15 -1.98
CA THR A 369 5.05 -22.36 -2.64
C THR A 369 6.51 -22.20 -3.07
N ALA A 370 7.07 -21.01 -2.96
CA ALA A 370 8.46 -20.70 -3.26
C ALA A 370 8.96 -19.64 -2.28
N SER A 371 10.27 -19.61 -2.03
CA SER A 371 10.89 -18.54 -1.27
C SER A 371 10.77 -17.23 -2.02
N PHE A 372 10.72 -16.14 -1.26
CA PHE A 372 10.71 -14.83 -1.88
C PHE A 372 11.98 -14.57 -2.69
N ASN A 373 13.15 -15.00 -2.19
CA ASN A 373 14.43 -14.86 -2.88
C ASN A 373 14.47 -15.54 -4.24
N GLU A 374 13.88 -16.73 -4.37
CA GLU A 374 13.76 -17.39 -5.68
C GLU A 374 12.94 -16.55 -6.66
N ARG A 375 11.90 -15.88 -6.17
CA ARG A 375 11.08 -14.96 -6.99
C ARG A 375 11.81 -13.67 -7.31
N LEU A 376 12.50 -13.09 -6.33
CA LEU A 376 13.26 -11.85 -6.49
C LEU A 376 14.43 -12.05 -7.47
N ALA A 377 15.11 -13.17 -7.42
CA ALA A 377 16.25 -13.49 -8.29
C ALA A 377 15.89 -13.50 -9.80
N LEU A 378 14.63 -13.73 -10.15
CA LEU A 378 14.16 -13.64 -11.54
C LEU A 378 14.20 -12.20 -12.09
N TYR A 379 14.11 -11.21 -11.21
CA TYR A 379 14.07 -9.79 -11.54
C TYR A 379 15.35 -9.07 -11.14
N TYR A 380 16.00 -9.57 -10.11
CA TYR A 380 17.17 -8.98 -9.48
C TYR A 380 18.24 -10.06 -9.22
N PRO A 381 19.02 -10.44 -10.24
CA PRO A 381 19.96 -11.57 -10.14
C PRO A 381 21.06 -11.40 -9.07
N THR A 382 21.34 -10.16 -8.65
CA THR A 382 22.30 -9.87 -7.58
C THR A 382 21.79 -10.29 -6.20
N ALA A 383 20.49 -10.41 -6.01
CA ALA A 383 19.89 -10.92 -4.77
C ALA A 383 20.02 -12.45 -4.60
N ALA A 384 20.50 -13.16 -5.62
CA ALA A 384 20.67 -14.62 -5.61
C ALA A 384 22.06 -15.06 -5.10
N ARG A 385 22.93 -14.11 -4.73
CA ARG A 385 24.30 -14.38 -4.23
C ARG A 385 24.37 -14.17 -2.74
#